data_fb4a66bdcd8d42fffcac5e91a0b3b7b8
#
_entry.id   fb4a66bdcd8d42fffcac5e91a0b3b7b8
#
_cell.length_a   1.000
_cell.length_b   1.000
_cell.length_c   1.000
_cell.angle_alpha   90.00
_cell.angle_beta   90.00
_cell.angle_gamma   90.00
#
_symmetry.space_group_name_H-M   'P 1'
#
loop_
_entity.id
_entity.type
_entity.pdbx_description
1 polymer ?
#
loop_
_entity_poly.entity_id
_entity_poly.type
_entity_poly.pdbx_seq_one_letter_code
_entity_poly.pdbx_strand_id
1 'polypeptide(L)'
;MAHKRMVREAIVDSGVTAVLRGIDAEDIVSVAEAVHAGGVTAIEVTADATRCTEMIADVDRALADTDAVVGAGTVMDAPAARDVIEAGAEFVLAPNLNENVVEVCNREGVVCIPGVMTPTEADRAMAAGADILKLFPASTVGPGHIGALQGPLGDVPVMPTGGVSTENVAAYFEAGAVAVGAGSALVDYDAIEREDWDAVRDSAAEFVAAVEDARS
;
A
#
# COMPACT_ATOMS: atom_id res chain seq x y z
N MET A 1 1.21 -19.20 6.05
CA MET A 1 -0.15 -19.08 5.46
C MET A 1 -1.14 -18.34 6.36
N ALA A 2 -1.22 -18.63 7.68
CA ALA A 2 -2.13 -17.90 8.57
C ALA A 2 -1.77 -16.42 8.70
N HIS A 3 -0.50 -16.10 8.90
CA HIS A 3 -0.01 -14.72 9.01
C HIS A 3 -0.25 -13.92 7.73
N LYS A 4 0.13 -14.44 6.55
CA LYS A 4 -0.13 -13.80 5.25
C LYS A 4 -1.62 -13.44 5.07
N ARG A 5 -2.54 -14.33 5.50
CA ARG A 5 -3.97 -14.06 5.43
C ARG A 5 -4.39 -12.92 6.36
N MET A 6 -3.85 -12.88 7.59
CA MET A 6 -4.13 -11.80 8.55
C MET A 6 -3.67 -10.44 8.01
N VAL A 7 -2.45 -10.37 7.44
CA VAL A 7 -1.92 -9.14 6.84
C VAL A 7 -2.78 -8.68 5.66
N ARG A 8 -3.20 -9.62 4.78
CA ARG A 8 -4.10 -9.29 3.67
C ARG A 8 -5.46 -8.78 4.17
N GLU A 9 -6.03 -9.43 5.18
CA GLU A 9 -7.28 -8.99 5.82
C GLU A 9 -7.09 -7.59 6.45
N ALA A 10 -6.00 -7.33 7.16
CA ALA A 10 -5.69 -6.01 7.74
C ALA A 10 -5.63 -4.90 6.68
N ILE A 11 -4.99 -5.14 5.52
CA ILE A 11 -4.94 -4.19 4.40
C ILE A 11 -6.36 -3.90 3.86
N VAL A 12 -7.16 -4.93 3.67
CA VAL A 12 -8.54 -4.80 3.16
C VAL A 12 -9.45 -4.12 4.18
N ASP A 13 -9.34 -4.47 5.45
CA ASP A 13 -10.15 -3.91 6.53
C ASP A 13 -9.81 -2.43 6.78
N SER A 14 -8.54 -2.06 6.74
CA SER A 14 -8.08 -0.66 6.74
C SER A 14 -8.70 0.15 5.60
N GLY A 15 -8.87 -0.46 4.42
CA GLY A 15 -9.34 0.21 3.22
C GLY A 15 -8.34 1.19 2.60
N VAL A 16 -7.26 1.55 3.31
CA VAL A 16 -6.21 2.42 2.80
C VAL A 16 -4.82 1.94 3.21
N THR A 17 -3.87 2.03 2.28
CA THR A 17 -2.44 1.88 2.53
C THR A 17 -1.77 3.24 2.37
N ALA A 18 -1.14 3.76 3.44
CA ALA A 18 -0.35 4.99 3.36
C ALA A 18 0.99 4.73 2.66
N VAL A 19 1.27 5.49 1.62
CA VAL A 19 2.52 5.38 0.84
C VAL A 19 3.50 6.46 1.32
N LEU A 20 4.48 6.06 2.13
CA LEU A 20 5.51 6.95 2.67
C LEU A 20 6.68 7.03 1.67
N ARG A 21 6.56 7.94 0.69
CA ARG A 21 7.55 8.15 -0.36
C ARG A 21 8.32 9.46 -0.11
N GLY A 22 9.65 9.42 -0.25
CA GLY A 22 10.49 10.60 -0.15
C GLY A 22 10.55 11.19 1.25
N ILE A 23 10.28 10.39 2.28
CA ILE A 23 10.47 10.76 3.69
C ILE A 23 11.92 10.46 4.06
N ASP A 24 12.56 11.36 4.80
CA ASP A 24 13.91 11.16 5.29
C ASP A 24 13.93 10.09 6.40
N ALA A 25 15.06 9.37 6.52
CA ALA A 25 15.18 8.27 7.48
C ALA A 25 15.06 8.72 8.93
N GLU A 26 15.38 9.99 9.21
CA GLU A 26 15.26 10.62 10.53
C GLU A 26 13.80 10.84 10.95
N ASP A 27 12.91 11.05 9.97
CA ASP A 27 11.50 11.40 10.21
C ASP A 27 10.55 10.19 10.05
N ILE A 28 11.00 9.10 9.40
CA ILE A 28 10.13 8.00 8.96
C ILE A 28 9.32 7.38 10.10
N VAL A 29 9.91 7.23 11.28
CA VAL A 29 9.23 6.67 12.45
C VAL A 29 8.15 7.62 12.96
N SER A 30 8.48 8.91 13.14
CA SER A 30 7.52 9.92 13.59
C SER A 30 6.34 10.07 12.62
N VAL A 31 6.62 10.03 11.32
CA VAL A 31 5.58 10.05 10.28
C VAL A 31 4.70 8.81 10.35
N ALA A 32 5.29 7.61 10.47
CA ALA A 32 4.54 6.36 10.56
C ALA A 32 3.66 6.31 11.82
N GLU A 33 4.18 6.75 12.97
CA GLU A 33 3.41 6.85 14.21
C GLU A 33 2.26 7.86 14.10
N ALA A 34 2.48 9.02 13.50
CA ALA A 34 1.46 10.03 13.29
C ALA A 34 0.35 9.54 12.33
N VAL A 35 0.74 8.91 11.22
CA VAL A 35 -0.19 8.31 10.24
C VAL A 35 -1.01 7.20 10.89
N HIS A 36 -0.34 6.32 11.71
CA HIS A 36 -1.04 5.29 12.45
C HIS A 36 -2.02 5.87 13.48
N ALA A 37 -1.60 6.90 14.23
CA ALA A 37 -2.47 7.60 15.17
C ALA A 37 -3.67 8.28 14.48
N GLY A 38 -3.58 8.58 13.19
CA GLY A 38 -4.68 9.03 12.34
C GLY A 38 -5.62 7.91 11.86
N GLY A 39 -5.36 6.63 12.26
CA GLY A 39 -6.22 5.48 11.99
C GLY A 39 -5.78 4.61 10.81
N VAL A 40 -4.65 4.87 10.18
CA VAL A 40 -4.12 4.02 9.09
C VAL A 40 -3.36 2.85 9.68
N THR A 41 -3.77 1.62 9.35
CA THR A 41 -3.11 0.39 9.85
C THR A 41 -2.22 -0.30 8.81
N ALA A 42 -2.26 0.09 7.53
CA ALA A 42 -1.36 -0.44 6.50
C ALA A 42 -0.40 0.65 6.02
N ILE A 43 0.90 0.49 6.28
CA ILE A 43 1.94 1.52 6.05
C ILE A 43 3.01 0.98 5.10
N GLU A 44 3.20 1.64 3.95
CA GLU A 44 4.18 1.30 2.90
C GLU A 44 5.37 2.25 2.98
N VAL A 45 6.57 1.75 3.25
CA VAL A 45 7.85 2.47 3.07
C VAL A 45 8.39 2.16 1.68
N THR A 46 8.73 3.18 0.88
CA THR A 46 9.16 2.93 -0.50
C THR A 46 10.64 2.57 -0.64
N ALA A 47 10.93 1.50 -1.38
CA ALA A 47 12.28 0.92 -1.53
C ALA A 47 13.22 1.72 -2.46
N ASP A 48 12.77 2.83 -3.04
CA ASP A 48 13.60 3.79 -3.76
C ASP A 48 14.34 4.77 -2.82
N ALA A 49 14.03 4.75 -1.51
CA ALA A 49 14.75 5.51 -0.51
C ALA A 49 16.13 4.89 -0.20
N THR A 50 17.16 5.74 -0.07
CA THR A 50 18.43 5.33 0.51
C THR A 50 18.18 4.87 1.95
N ARG A 51 18.69 3.71 2.38
CA ARG A 51 18.45 3.11 3.70
C ARG A 51 17.02 2.54 3.91
N CYS A 52 16.30 2.21 2.84
CA CYS A 52 14.92 1.73 2.95
C CYS A 52 14.76 0.51 3.89
N THR A 53 15.71 -0.43 3.90
CA THR A 53 15.68 -1.59 4.81
C THR A 53 15.82 -1.21 6.29
N GLU A 54 16.66 -0.21 6.59
CA GLU A 54 16.78 0.32 7.96
C GLU A 54 15.47 1.03 8.35
N MET A 55 14.90 1.85 7.46
CA MET A 55 13.63 2.55 7.69
C MET A 55 12.48 1.56 7.95
N ILE A 56 12.38 0.49 7.15
CA ILE A 56 11.37 -0.56 7.36
C ILE A 56 11.53 -1.20 8.75
N ALA A 57 12.76 -1.59 9.11
CA ALA A 57 13.03 -2.22 10.40
C ALA A 57 12.77 -1.28 11.59
N ASP A 58 13.01 0.01 11.44
CA ASP A 58 12.74 1.01 12.48
C ASP A 58 11.23 1.25 12.64
N VAL A 59 10.47 1.35 11.55
CA VAL A 59 9.00 1.49 11.58
C VAL A 59 8.35 0.22 12.13
N ASP A 60 8.76 -0.97 11.67
CA ASP A 60 8.25 -2.25 12.18
C ASP A 60 8.44 -2.37 13.69
N ARG A 61 9.63 -1.99 14.18
CA ARG A 61 9.92 -2.00 15.63
C ARG A 61 9.09 -0.97 16.41
N ALA A 62 8.91 0.22 15.87
CA ALA A 62 8.15 1.28 16.54
C ALA A 62 6.67 0.94 16.66
N LEU A 63 6.10 0.24 15.67
CA LEU A 63 4.69 -0.14 15.62
C LEU A 63 4.40 -1.57 16.10
N ALA A 64 5.40 -2.30 16.60
CA ALA A 64 5.29 -3.73 16.96
C ALA A 64 4.19 -4.07 17.97
N ASP A 65 3.84 -3.14 18.86
CA ASP A 65 2.79 -3.32 19.88
C ASP A 65 1.42 -2.75 19.45
N THR A 66 1.25 -2.48 18.16
CA THR A 66 0.01 -1.94 17.56
C THR A 66 -0.64 -2.95 16.60
N ASP A 67 -1.72 -2.56 15.95
CA ASP A 67 -2.38 -3.32 14.90
C ASP A 67 -1.89 -2.95 13.48
N ALA A 68 -0.84 -2.13 13.37
CA ALA A 68 -0.27 -1.75 12.10
C ALA A 68 0.46 -2.92 11.43
N VAL A 69 0.33 -3.00 10.10
CA VAL A 69 1.14 -3.86 9.25
C VAL A 69 2.07 -2.99 8.40
N VAL A 70 3.35 -3.33 8.37
CA VAL A 70 4.39 -2.57 7.68
C VAL A 70 4.81 -3.29 6.40
N GLY A 71 4.90 -2.57 5.31
CA GLY A 71 5.31 -3.14 4.03
C GLY A 71 6.28 -2.26 3.24
N ALA A 72 6.72 -2.80 2.12
CA ALA A 72 7.65 -2.15 1.21
C ALA A 72 7.01 -1.90 -0.15
N GLY A 73 7.15 -0.68 -0.67
CA GLY A 73 6.73 -0.32 -2.03
C GLY A 73 7.89 -0.10 -2.99
N THR A 74 7.56 0.00 -4.27
CA THR A 74 8.55 0.20 -5.35
C THR A 74 9.61 -0.90 -5.43
N VAL A 75 9.23 -2.14 -5.05
CA VAL A 75 10.11 -3.30 -5.08
C VAL A 75 10.14 -3.87 -6.49
N MET A 76 11.26 -3.69 -7.20
CA MET A 76 11.36 -3.92 -8.64
C MET A 76 11.89 -5.31 -9.02
N ASP A 77 12.59 -5.99 -8.12
CA ASP A 77 13.22 -7.28 -8.40
C ASP A 77 13.26 -8.22 -7.19
N ALA A 78 13.60 -9.48 -7.43
CA ALA A 78 13.62 -10.52 -6.41
C ALA A 78 14.70 -10.33 -5.31
N PRO A 79 15.90 -9.81 -5.58
CA PRO A 79 16.85 -9.41 -4.55
C PRO A 79 16.26 -8.35 -3.60
N ALA A 80 15.75 -7.24 -4.15
CA ALA A 80 15.12 -6.19 -3.34
C ALA A 80 13.93 -6.72 -2.50
N ALA A 81 13.13 -7.64 -3.07
CA ALA A 81 12.04 -8.28 -2.32
C ALA A 81 12.56 -9.07 -1.10
N ARG A 82 13.67 -9.80 -1.23
CA ARG A 82 14.26 -10.50 -0.08
C ARG A 82 14.78 -9.54 0.97
N ASP A 83 15.49 -8.50 0.53
CA ASP A 83 16.10 -7.53 1.45
C ASP A 83 15.03 -6.82 2.30
N VAL A 84 13.91 -6.41 1.70
CA VAL A 84 12.83 -5.74 2.44
C VAL A 84 12.05 -6.72 3.34
N ILE A 85 11.87 -7.97 2.93
CA ILE A 85 11.22 -9.00 3.75
C ILE A 85 12.11 -9.35 4.96
N GLU A 86 13.42 -9.49 4.77
CA GLU A 86 14.37 -9.71 5.86
C GLU A 86 14.41 -8.52 6.84
N ALA A 87 14.10 -7.31 6.36
CA ALA A 87 13.97 -6.11 7.17
C ALA A 87 12.65 -6.01 7.97
N GLY A 88 11.68 -6.90 7.75
CA GLY A 88 10.42 -6.96 8.48
C GLY A 88 9.18 -6.63 7.64
N ALA A 89 9.31 -6.40 6.32
CA ALA A 89 8.13 -6.11 5.50
C ALA A 89 7.17 -7.31 5.44
N GLU A 90 5.91 -7.08 5.84
CA GLU A 90 4.82 -8.06 5.85
C GLU A 90 4.02 -8.09 4.55
N PHE A 91 4.14 -7.02 3.73
CA PHE A 91 3.60 -6.95 2.39
C PHE A 91 4.54 -6.19 1.44
N VAL A 92 4.48 -6.53 0.16
CA VAL A 92 5.36 -5.98 -0.88
C VAL A 92 4.52 -5.46 -2.03
N LEU A 93 4.74 -4.18 -2.40
CA LEU A 93 4.14 -3.55 -3.58
C LEU A 93 5.20 -3.24 -4.64
N ALA A 94 4.78 -3.35 -5.89
CA ALA A 94 5.57 -2.93 -7.04
C ALA A 94 4.76 -2.01 -7.95
N PRO A 95 5.38 -1.10 -8.73
CA PRO A 95 4.68 -0.30 -9.72
C PRO A 95 4.35 -1.09 -11.01
N ASN A 96 4.92 -2.29 -11.17
CA ASN A 96 4.79 -3.17 -12.33
C ASN A 96 4.67 -4.63 -11.90
N LEU A 97 4.40 -5.51 -12.85
CA LEU A 97 4.45 -6.95 -12.65
C LEU A 97 5.88 -7.48 -12.89
N ASN A 98 6.49 -8.03 -11.85
CA ASN A 98 7.65 -8.91 -11.94
C ASN A 98 7.32 -10.23 -11.24
N GLU A 99 7.13 -11.29 -12.00
CA GLU A 99 6.73 -12.60 -11.48
C GLU A 99 7.74 -13.18 -10.50
N ASN A 100 9.04 -12.85 -10.62
CA ASN A 100 10.05 -13.29 -9.65
C ASN A 100 9.87 -12.63 -8.27
N VAL A 101 9.35 -11.40 -8.20
CA VAL A 101 8.97 -10.76 -6.94
C VAL A 101 7.79 -11.51 -6.31
N VAL A 102 6.76 -11.82 -7.12
CA VAL A 102 5.59 -12.58 -6.66
C VAL A 102 6.01 -13.96 -6.13
N GLU A 103 6.92 -14.65 -6.83
CA GLU A 103 7.46 -15.96 -6.39
C GLU A 103 8.18 -15.85 -5.03
N VAL A 104 9.03 -14.84 -4.84
CA VAL A 104 9.72 -14.61 -3.56
C VAL A 104 8.70 -14.39 -2.43
N CYS A 105 7.75 -13.48 -2.61
CA CYS A 105 6.71 -13.19 -1.60
C CYS A 105 5.91 -14.44 -1.23
N ASN A 106 5.52 -15.24 -2.22
CA ASN A 106 4.77 -16.49 -1.99
C ASN A 106 5.58 -17.51 -1.19
N ARG A 107 6.88 -17.66 -1.52
CA ARG A 107 7.76 -18.58 -0.82
C ARG A 107 8.01 -18.18 0.63
N GLU A 108 8.18 -16.87 0.88
CA GLU A 108 8.39 -16.31 2.22
C GLU A 108 7.07 -16.12 3.01
N GLY A 109 5.90 -16.33 2.36
CA GLY A 109 4.59 -16.19 3.01
C GLY A 109 4.17 -14.74 3.27
N VAL A 110 4.66 -13.82 2.45
CA VAL A 110 4.39 -12.37 2.50
C VAL A 110 3.34 -11.99 1.45
N VAL A 111 2.50 -11.00 1.75
CA VAL A 111 1.48 -10.49 0.82
C VAL A 111 2.16 -9.78 -0.36
N CYS A 112 1.75 -10.11 -1.59
CA CYS A 112 2.28 -9.51 -2.81
C CYS A 112 1.22 -8.73 -3.57
N ILE A 113 1.54 -7.46 -3.88
CA ILE A 113 0.64 -6.50 -4.53
C ILE A 113 1.36 -5.89 -5.77
N PRO A 114 1.51 -6.66 -6.86
CA PRO A 114 2.16 -6.19 -8.08
C PRO A 114 1.32 -5.16 -8.82
N GLY A 115 1.99 -4.23 -9.51
CA GLY A 115 1.39 -3.22 -10.37
C GLY A 115 0.92 -3.79 -11.69
N VAL A 116 -0.30 -3.44 -12.08
CA VAL A 116 -0.93 -3.82 -13.36
C VAL A 116 -1.69 -2.65 -13.96
N MET A 117 -1.83 -2.65 -15.27
CA MET A 117 -2.63 -1.69 -16.02
C MET A 117 -3.55 -2.37 -17.01
N THR A 118 -3.21 -3.57 -17.49
CA THR A 118 -3.91 -4.28 -18.56
C THR A 118 -4.46 -5.62 -18.08
N PRO A 119 -5.51 -6.17 -18.75
CA PRO A 119 -6.01 -7.50 -18.43
C PRO A 119 -4.94 -8.60 -18.52
N THR A 120 -4.00 -8.50 -19.46
CA THR A 120 -2.91 -9.49 -19.59
C THR A 120 -1.98 -9.46 -18.37
N GLU A 121 -1.65 -8.27 -17.87
CA GLU A 121 -0.83 -8.16 -16.65
C GLU A 121 -1.60 -8.67 -15.43
N ALA A 122 -2.88 -8.33 -15.32
CA ALA A 122 -3.73 -8.78 -14.23
C ALA A 122 -3.87 -10.30 -14.19
N ASP A 123 -4.16 -10.95 -15.33
CA ASP A 123 -4.24 -12.40 -15.46
C ASP A 123 -2.92 -13.09 -15.08
N ARG A 124 -1.79 -12.58 -15.59
CA ARG A 124 -0.45 -13.09 -15.27
C ARG A 124 -0.10 -12.92 -13.80
N ALA A 125 -0.43 -11.77 -13.21
CA ALA A 125 -0.19 -11.53 -11.78
C ALA A 125 -0.97 -12.51 -10.91
N MET A 126 -2.26 -12.71 -11.19
CA MET A 126 -3.09 -13.68 -10.46
C MET A 126 -2.61 -15.12 -10.67
N ALA A 127 -2.23 -15.49 -11.90
CA ALA A 127 -1.68 -16.81 -12.20
C ALA A 127 -0.34 -17.06 -11.47
N ALA A 128 0.47 -16.03 -11.27
CA ALA A 128 1.71 -16.10 -10.48
C ALA A 128 1.46 -16.17 -8.96
N GLY A 129 0.22 -15.92 -8.50
CA GLY A 129 -0.16 -15.98 -7.09
C GLY A 129 -0.10 -14.64 -6.35
N ALA A 130 -0.35 -13.53 -7.05
CA ALA A 130 -0.56 -12.23 -6.41
C ALA A 130 -1.79 -12.25 -5.48
N ASP A 131 -1.73 -11.53 -4.37
CA ASP A 131 -2.82 -11.48 -3.38
C ASP A 131 -3.82 -10.35 -3.66
N ILE A 132 -3.33 -9.22 -4.16
CA ILE A 132 -4.09 -8.03 -4.56
C ILE A 132 -3.39 -7.44 -5.79
N LEU A 133 -4.13 -6.82 -6.70
CA LEU A 133 -3.59 -6.14 -7.88
C LEU A 133 -3.51 -4.63 -7.62
N LYS A 134 -2.32 -4.04 -7.70
CA LYS A 134 -2.14 -2.59 -7.67
C LYS A 134 -2.46 -2.01 -9.04
N LEU A 135 -3.59 -1.32 -9.20
CA LEU A 135 -3.86 -0.53 -10.40
C LEU A 135 -3.05 0.77 -10.35
N PHE A 136 -2.00 0.88 -11.18
CA PHE A 136 -1.06 2.01 -11.12
C PHE A 136 -0.58 2.48 -12.49
N PRO A 137 -0.53 3.81 -12.76
CA PRO A 137 -1.13 4.88 -11.95
C PRO A 137 -2.65 4.99 -12.19
N ALA A 138 -3.44 4.96 -11.13
CA ALA A 138 -4.90 4.92 -11.22
C ALA A 138 -5.51 6.19 -11.84
N SER A 139 -4.88 7.35 -11.63
CA SER A 139 -5.32 8.63 -12.22
C SER A 139 -5.33 8.65 -13.75
N THR A 140 -4.54 7.77 -14.39
CA THR A 140 -4.48 7.71 -15.87
C THR A 140 -5.73 7.10 -16.48
N VAL A 141 -6.36 6.15 -15.79
CA VAL A 141 -7.47 5.35 -16.33
C VAL A 141 -8.79 5.54 -15.60
N GLY A 142 -8.74 6.03 -14.37
CA GLY A 142 -9.91 6.30 -13.53
C GLY A 142 -10.60 5.06 -12.97
N PRO A 143 -11.64 5.24 -12.13
CA PRO A 143 -12.32 4.17 -11.41
C PRO A 143 -12.95 3.11 -12.31
N GLY A 144 -13.52 3.50 -13.45
CA GLY A 144 -14.17 2.58 -14.38
C GLY A 144 -13.26 1.48 -14.95
N HIS A 145 -11.94 1.66 -14.86
CA HIS A 145 -11.00 0.64 -15.30
C HIS A 145 -11.00 -0.61 -14.41
N ILE A 146 -11.36 -0.49 -13.13
CA ILE A 146 -11.52 -1.65 -12.21
C ILE A 146 -12.58 -2.59 -12.77
N GLY A 147 -13.77 -2.07 -13.08
CA GLY A 147 -14.83 -2.87 -13.68
C GLY A 147 -14.46 -3.45 -15.06
N ALA A 148 -13.66 -2.73 -15.86
CA ALA A 148 -13.15 -3.23 -17.12
C ALA A 148 -12.18 -4.42 -16.97
N LEU A 149 -11.38 -4.46 -15.89
CA LEU A 149 -10.54 -5.61 -15.54
C LEU A 149 -11.38 -6.78 -14.98
N GLN A 150 -12.28 -6.50 -14.06
CA GLN A 150 -13.10 -7.52 -13.39
C GLN A 150 -14.11 -8.18 -14.33
N GLY A 151 -14.62 -7.47 -15.34
CA GLY A 151 -15.57 -8.02 -16.28
C GLY A 151 -15.13 -9.36 -16.91
N PRO A 152 -13.95 -9.45 -17.54
CA PRO A 152 -13.43 -10.71 -18.08
C PRO A 152 -12.72 -11.61 -17.08
N LEU A 153 -12.17 -11.08 -15.98
CA LEU A 153 -11.32 -11.83 -15.05
C LEU A 153 -12.02 -12.27 -13.75
N GLY A 154 -13.29 -11.86 -13.56
CA GLY A 154 -14.04 -12.10 -12.32
C GLY A 154 -13.62 -11.14 -11.19
N ASP A 155 -14.00 -11.46 -9.95
CA ASP A 155 -13.79 -10.62 -8.77
C ASP A 155 -12.33 -10.58 -8.32
N VAL A 156 -11.41 -10.17 -9.21
CA VAL A 156 -10.00 -9.96 -8.84
C VAL A 156 -9.88 -8.77 -7.87
N PRO A 157 -9.13 -8.92 -6.76
CA PRO A 157 -8.97 -7.83 -5.78
C PRO A 157 -8.08 -6.73 -6.35
N VAL A 158 -8.60 -5.50 -6.44
CA VAL A 158 -7.88 -4.36 -7.03
C VAL A 158 -7.70 -3.25 -5.98
N MET A 159 -6.49 -2.72 -5.88
CA MET A 159 -6.09 -1.59 -5.06
C MET A 159 -5.56 -0.46 -5.96
N PRO A 160 -6.42 0.51 -6.35
CA PRO A 160 -5.96 1.67 -7.12
C PRO A 160 -5.00 2.52 -6.30
N THR A 161 -3.91 2.95 -6.95
CA THR A 161 -2.86 3.76 -6.35
C THR A 161 -2.39 4.82 -7.33
N GLY A 162 -2.05 6.01 -6.83
CA GLY A 162 -1.59 7.14 -7.64
C GLY A 162 -2.75 8.02 -8.12
N GLY A 163 -2.90 9.17 -7.45
CA GLY A 163 -3.94 10.16 -7.71
C GLY A 163 -5.28 9.86 -7.01
N VAL A 164 -5.28 8.96 -6.02
CA VAL A 164 -6.43 8.79 -5.13
C VAL A 164 -6.39 9.88 -4.06
N SER A 165 -7.55 10.49 -3.79
CA SER A 165 -7.74 11.57 -2.82
C SER A 165 -9.09 11.43 -2.11
N THR A 166 -9.34 12.24 -1.08
CA THR A 166 -10.63 12.31 -0.39
C THR A 166 -11.79 12.66 -1.33
N GLU A 167 -11.52 13.41 -2.40
CA GLU A 167 -12.53 13.82 -3.38
C GLU A 167 -12.98 12.68 -4.31
N ASN A 168 -12.14 11.66 -4.54
CA ASN A 168 -12.40 10.63 -5.55
C ASN A 168 -12.42 9.19 -5.00
N VAL A 169 -12.07 8.99 -3.73
CA VAL A 169 -11.95 7.66 -3.11
C VAL A 169 -13.26 6.88 -3.18
N ALA A 170 -14.40 7.53 -2.99
CA ALA A 170 -15.72 6.89 -3.06
C ALA A 170 -15.96 6.23 -4.43
N ALA A 171 -15.62 6.93 -5.52
CA ALA A 171 -15.80 6.39 -6.87
C ALA A 171 -14.94 5.13 -7.13
N TYR A 172 -13.77 5.01 -6.48
CA TYR A 172 -12.96 3.79 -6.57
C TYR A 172 -13.58 2.62 -5.82
N PHE A 173 -14.13 2.85 -4.62
CA PHE A 173 -14.85 1.79 -3.88
C PHE A 173 -16.15 1.38 -4.57
N GLU A 174 -16.92 2.33 -5.09
CA GLU A 174 -18.12 2.04 -5.93
C GLU A 174 -17.76 1.20 -7.16
N ALA A 175 -16.58 1.39 -7.73
CA ALA A 175 -16.09 0.60 -8.86
C ALA A 175 -15.56 -0.79 -8.46
N GLY A 176 -15.50 -1.15 -7.17
CA GLY A 176 -15.10 -2.46 -6.69
C GLY A 176 -13.65 -2.56 -6.20
N ALA A 177 -13.00 -1.44 -5.83
CA ALA A 177 -11.72 -1.48 -5.13
C ALA A 177 -11.86 -2.16 -3.77
N VAL A 178 -10.88 -2.99 -3.38
CA VAL A 178 -10.85 -3.63 -2.06
C VAL A 178 -10.14 -2.77 -1.00
N ALA A 179 -9.21 -1.93 -1.44
CA ALA A 179 -8.50 -0.92 -0.67
C ALA A 179 -7.93 0.11 -1.65
N VAL A 180 -7.37 1.21 -1.18
CA VAL A 180 -6.67 2.21 -1.99
C VAL A 180 -5.26 2.46 -1.46
N GLY A 181 -4.33 2.86 -2.34
CA GLY A 181 -3.02 3.36 -1.94
C GLY A 181 -2.96 4.88 -2.08
N ALA A 182 -2.66 5.59 -0.99
CA ALA A 182 -2.59 7.04 -0.96
C ALA A 182 -1.24 7.54 -0.43
N GLY A 183 -0.64 8.48 -1.14
CA GLY A 183 0.59 9.18 -0.74
C GLY A 183 0.27 10.63 -0.36
N SER A 184 0.61 11.57 -1.22
CA SER A 184 0.51 13.02 -0.96
C SER A 184 -0.89 13.56 -0.64
N ALA A 185 -1.95 12.80 -0.88
CA ALA A 185 -3.30 13.17 -0.47
C ALA A 185 -3.63 12.76 0.98
N LEU A 186 -2.79 11.91 1.58
CA LEU A 186 -2.93 11.42 2.96
C LEU A 186 -1.81 11.96 3.85
N VAL A 187 -0.59 12.07 3.32
CA VAL A 187 0.61 12.50 4.04
C VAL A 187 0.86 13.99 3.75
N ASP A 188 0.77 14.84 4.77
CA ASP A 188 1.07 16.27 4.66
C ASP A 188 2.60 16.50 4.74
N TYR A 189 3.23 16.65 3.58
CA TYR A 189 4.68 16.85 3.47
C TYR A 189 5.12 18.22 4.01
N ASP A 190 4.28 19.24 3.87
CA ASP A 190 4.59 20.57 4.42
C ASP A 190 4.57 20.54 5.97
N ALA A 191 3.72 19.70 6.57
CA ALA A 191 3.71 19.48 8.01
C ALA A 191 4.95 18.70 8.47
N ILE A 192 5.41 17.71 7.70
CA ILE A 192 6.65 16.97 8.00
C ILE A 192 7.84 17.90 8.02
N GLU A 193 8.01 18.80 7.03
CA GLU A 193 9.10 19.78 7.00
C GLU A 193 9.12 20.71 8.24
N ARG A 194 7.98 20.89 8.91
CA ARG A 194 7.83 21.68 10.13
C ARG A 194 7.83 20.83 11.41
N GLU A 195 8.01 19.53 11.31
CA GLU A 195 7.88 18.58 12.41
C GLU A 195 6.52 18.68 13.14
N ASP A 196 5.44 19.02 12.41
CA ASP A 196 4.07 19.16 12.91
C ASP A 196 3.33 17.81 12.79
N TRP A 197 3.67 16.91 13.70
CA TRP A 197 3.13 15.52 13.69
C TRP A 197 1.62 15.46 13.95
N ASP A 198 1.06 16.45 14.65
CA ASP A 198 -0.38 16.58 14.84
C ASP A 198 -1.09 16.88 13.52
N ALA A 199 -0.53 17.74 12.67
CA ALA A 199 -1.08 18.01 11.34
C ALA A 199 -0.97 16.79 10.42
N VAL A 200 0.13 16.03 10.48
CA VAL A 200 0.28 14.75 9.75
C VAL A 200 -0.79 13.76 10.17
N ARG A 201 -1.01 13.58 11.48
CA ARG A 201 -2.09 12.74 12.01
C ARG A 201 -3.45 13.16 11.53
N ASP A 202 -3.76 14.47 11.60
CA ASP A 202 -5.08 15.00 11.25
C ASP A 202 -5.37 14.83 9.75
N SER A 203 -4.36 14.99 8.87
CA SER A 203 -4.47 14.69 7.43
C SER A 203 -4.78 13.21 7.18
N ALA A 204 -4.10 12.32 7.88
CA ALA A 204 -4.37 10.88 7.79
C ALA A 204 -5.78 10.52 8.27
N ALA A 205 -6.23 11.13 9.39
CA ALA A 205 -7.57 10.92 9.94
C ALA A 205 -8.67 11.41 9.00
N GLU A 206 -8.47 12.54 8.31
CA GLU A 206 -9.40 13.05 7.29
C GLU A 206 -9.54 12.04 6.14
N PHE A 207 -8.42 11.47 5.69
CA PHE A 207 -8.45 10.47 4.62
C PHE A 207 -9.15 9.17 5.06
N VAL A 208 -8.88 8.70 6.27
CA VAL A 208 -9.54 7.51 6.86
C VAL A 208 -11.06 7.73 6.94
N ALA A 209 -11.50 8.90 7.42
CA ALA A 209 -12.93 9.22 7.47
C ALA A 209 -13.59 9.17 6.08
N ALA A 210 -12.91 9.70 5.04
CA ALA A 210 -13.41 9.63 3.67
C ALA A 210 -13.50 8.18 3.14
N VAL A 211 -12.57 7.30 3.55
CA VAL A 211 -12.60 5.87 3.21
C VAL A 211 -13.76 5.17 3.92
N GLU A 212 -13.98 5.43 5.20
CA GLU A 212 -15.09 4.86 5.97
C GLU A 212 -16.45 5.26 5.38
N ASP A 213 -16.62 6.54 5.06
CA ASP A 213 -17.83 7.06 4.41
C ASP A 213 -18.07 6.40 3.04
N ALA A 214 -17.01 6.18 2.26
CA ALA A 214 -17.08 5.55 0.94
C ALA A 214 -17.45 4.05 0.98
N ARG A 215 -17.27 3.40 2.13
CA ARG A 215 -17.51 1.95 2.32
C ARG A 215 -18.80 1.66 3.08
N SER A 216 -19.49 2.70 3.57
CA SER A 216 -20.76 2.57 4.33
C SER A 216 -21.96 2.45 3.39
#